data_707a6bedb805596e31231ce89b29e1fc
#
_entry.id   707a6bedb805596e31231ce89b29e1fc
#
_cell.length_a   1.000
_cell.length_b   1.000
_cell.length_c   1.000
_cell.angle_alpha   90.00
_cell.angle_beta   90.00
_cell.angle_gamma   90.00
#
_symmetry.space_group_name_H-M   'P 1'
#
loop_
_entity.id
_entity.type
_entity.pdbx_description
1 polymer ?
#
loop_
_entity_poly.entity_id
_entity_poly.type
_entity_poly.pdbx_seq_one_letter_code
_entity_poly.pdbx_strand_id
1 'polypeptide(L)'
;MFYHRCVVANQRYQAQQVLPEIGIAGQAKLAAAKVLCVGCGGLAASVLPYLVAAGVGEIMLLDDDVISLSNLNRQILFTEQQLGKYKAEVLAARLKQQNPTVQINWDLSRFNLETGLPIVAGYDLVLDCSDDYATKLAINFCCAQLAKPWVYASVLGWDGQV
;
A
#
# COMPACT_ATOMS: atom_id res chain seq x y z
N MET A 1 30.89 5.16 12.80
CA MET A 1 29.81 4.23 12.48
C MET A 1 28.49 4.94 12.08
N PHE A 2 28.23 6.18 12.54
CA PHE A 2 27.03 6.97 12.20
C PHE A 2 27.02 7.59 10.78
N TYR A 3 28.20 7.91 10.25
CA TYR A 3 28.34 8.56 8.94
C TYR A 3 27.93 7.67 7.75
N HIS A 4 28.16 6.35 7.86
CA HIS A 4 27.81 5.39 6.80
C HIS A 4 26.29 5.18 6.66
N ARG A 5 25.52 5.24 7.75
CA ARG A 5 24.04 5.07 7.70
C ARG A 5 23.34 6.28 7.07
N CYS A 6 23.79 7.49 7.35
CA CYS A 6 23.22 8.69 6.73
C CYS A 6 23.50 8.77 5.22
N VAL A 7 24.70 8.34 4.80
CA VAL A 7 25.10 8.35 3.39
C VAL A 7 24.31 7.31 2.59
N VAL A 8 24.06 6.12 3.14
CA VAL A 8 23.28 5.06 2.45
C VAL A 8 21.81 5.43 2.33
N ALA A 9 21.20 6.03 3.36
CA ALA A 9 19.80 6.49 3.30
C ALA A 9 19.61 7.60 2.25
N ASN A 10 20.57 8.49 2.13
CA ASN A 10 20.53 9.59 1.14
C ASN A 10 20.69 9.08 -0.30
N GLN A 11 21.47 8.00 -0.52
CA GLN A 11 21.67 7.42 -1.85
C GLN A 11 20.41 6.72 -2.39
N ARG A 12 19.63 6.08 -1.56
CA ARG A 12 18.41 5.36 -1.99
C ARG A 12 17.42 6.25 -2.72
N TYR A 13 17.26 7.50 -2.27
CA TYR A 13 16.25 8.44 -2.78
C TYR A 13 16.85 9.57 -3.61
N GLN A 14 18.14 9.49 -3.93
CA GLN A 14 18.85 10.57 -4.63
C GLN A 14 18.19 10.95 -5.96
N ALA A 15 17.74 9.95 -6.74
CA ALA A 15 17.12 10.19 -8.04
C ALA A 15 15.83 11.02 -7.96
N GLN A 16 15.05 10.87 -6.90
CA GLN A 16 13.82 11.66 -6.72
C GLN A 16 14.09 12.98 -5.96
N GLN A 17 15.10 13.03 -5.12
CA GLN A 17 15.47 14.26 -4.39
C GLN A 17 16.08 15.35 -5.29
N VAL A 18 16.59 15.00 -6.47
CA VAL A 18 17.11 16.01 -7.43
C VAL A 18 15.98 16.74 -8.18
N LEU A 19 14.75 16.24 -8.11
CA LEU A 19 13.57 16.91 -8.66
C LEU A 19 13.19 18.08 -7.75
N PRO A 20 13.12 19.35 -8.27
CA PRO A 20 12.83 20.51 -7.44
C PRO A 20 11.52 20.42 -6.66
N GLU A 21 10.51 19.73 -7.21
CA GLU A 21 9.18 19.56 -6.63
C GLU A 21 9.19 18.59 -5.44
N ILE A 22 10.16 17.70 -5.36
CA ILE A 22 10.32 16.73 -4.26
C ILE A 22 11.39 17.25 -3.30
N GLY A 23 12.63 17.33 -3.72
CA GLY A 23 13.74 17.74 -2.90
C GLY A 23 13.90 16.92 -1.62
N ILE A 24 14.68 17.43 -0.68
CA ILE A 24 14.84 16.84 0.65
C ILE A 24 13.54 16.97 1.47
N ALA A 25 12.84 18.10 1.32
CA ALA A 25 11.60 18.36 2.07
C ALA A 25 10.45 17.43 1.62
N GLY A 26 10.30 17.17 0.32
CA GLY A 26 9.33 16.22 -0.20
C GLY A 26 9.63 14.79 0.24
N GLN A 27 10.91 14.38 0.25
CA GLN A 27 11.30 13.08 0.77
C GLN A 27 11.00 12.93 2.27
N ALA A 28 11.17 13.98 3.05
CA ALA A 28 10.79 13.96 4.46
C ALA A 28 9.27 13.81 4.66
N LYS A 29 8.46 14.45 3.80
CA LYS A 29 7.00 14.26 3.79
C LYS A 29 6.61 12.83 3.44
N LEU A 30 7.23 12.22 2.42
CA LEU A 30 7.00 10.81 2.08
C LEU A 30 7.35 9.90 3.25
N ALA A 31 8.49 10.12 3.90
CA ALA A 31 8.92 9.33 5.05
C ALA A 31 8.01 9.49 6.30
N ALA A 32 7.26 10.56 6.39
CA ALA A 32 6.28 10.78 7.46
C ALA A 32 4.88 10.28 7.11
N ALA A 33 4.59 10.04 5.83
CA ALA A 33 3.25 9.69 5.35
C ALA A 33 2.85 8.27 5.76
N LYS A 34 1.55 8.12 6.07
CA LYS A 34 0.89 6.86 6.43
C LYS A 34 -0.19 6.52 5.42
N VAL A 35 -0.09 5.37 4.81
CA VAL A 35 -1.00 4.90 3.76
C VAL A 35 -1.72 3.63 4.19
N LEU A 36 -3.03 3.64 4.07
CA LEU A 36 -3.86 2.44 4.20
C LEU A 36 -4.13 1.86 2.81
N CYS A 37 -3.80 0.59 2.59
CA CYS A 37 -4.15 -0.15 1.38
C CYS A 37 -5.21 -1.20 1.71
N VAL A 38 -6.39 -1.07 1.14
CA VAL A 38 -7.49 -2.03 1.27
C VAL A 38 -7.51 -2.93 0.04
N GLY A 39 -7.26 -4.22 0.25
CA GLY A 39 -7.06 -5.22 -0.81
C GLY A 39 -5.59 -5.40 -1.20
N CYS A 40 -5.13 -6.67 -1.24
CA CYS A 40 -3.77 -7.06 -1.59
C CYS A 40 -3.72 -7.87 -2.91
N GLY A 41 -4.58 -7.54 -3.85
CA GLY A 41 -4.70 -8.19 -5.16
C GLY A 41 -3.80 -7.58 -6.24
N GLY A 42 -4.24 -7.67 -7.51
CA GLY A 42 -3.50 -7.20 -8.68
C GLY A 42 -3.23 -5.70 -8.68
N LEU A 43 -4.19 -4.87 -8.23
CA LEU A 43 -4.03 -3.41 -8.12
C LEU A 43 -2.96 -3.05 -7.08
N ALA A 44 -3.01 -3.67 -5.91
CA ALA A 44 -2.00 -3.50 -4.87
C ALA A 44 -0.60 -3.95 -5.34
N ALA A 45 -0.52 -5.06 -6.07
CA ALA A 45 0.74 -5.56 -6.66
C ALA A 45 1.37 -4.56 -7.64
N SER A 46 0.57 -3.71 -8.28
CA SER A 46 1.03 -2.71 -9.24
C SER A 46 1.50 -1.42 -8.57
N VAL A 47 0.95 -1.01 -7.42
CA VAL A 47 1.23 0.29 -6.78
C VAL A 47 2.17 0.19 -5.58
N LEU A 48 2.02 -0.81 -4.72
CA LEU A 48 2.74 -0.89 -3.45
C LEU A 48 4.27 -0.96 -3.59
N PRO A 49 4.84 -1.73 -4.55
CA PRO A 49 6.29 -1.74 -4.75
C PRO A 49 6.87 -0.36 -5.03
N TYR A 50 6.15 0.49 -5.77
CA TYR A 50 6.60 1.85 -6.09
C TYR A 50 6.51 2.78 -4.89
N LEU A 51 5.47 2.70 -4.06
CA LEU A 51 5.35 3.49 -2.83
C LEU A 51 6.44 3.11 -1.83
N VAL A 52 6.72 1.82 -1.68
CA VAL A 52 7.81 1.31 -0.85
C VAL A 52 9.17 1.76 -1.39
N ALA A 53 9.39 1.69 -2.70
CA ALA A 53 10.62 2.18 -3.33
C ALA A 53 10.80 3.68 -3.14
N ALA A 54 9.71 4.47 -3.23
CA ALA A 54 9.74 5.92 -3.00
C ALA A 54 9.96 6.31 -1.54
N GLY A 55 9.81 5.38 -0.59
CA GLY A 55 10.07 5.61 0.83
C GLY A 55 8.91 6.26 1.57
N VAL A 56 7.66 5.85 1.27
CA VAL A 56 6.51 6.14 2.13
C VAL A 56 6.75 5.51 3.50
N GLY A 57 6.55 6.28 4.58
CA GLY A 57 7.00 5.91 5.92
C GLY A 57 6.29 4.70 6.51
N GLU A 58 4.96 4.65 6.38
CA GLU A 58 4.14 3.56 6.93
C GLU A 58 3.08 3.12 5.92
N ILE A 59 2.92 1.82 5.76
CA ILE A 59 1.86 1.21 4.94
C ILE A 59 1.17 0.13 5.77
N MET A 60 -0.16 0.25 5.90
CA MET A 60 -1.03 -0.80 6.43
C MET A 60 -1.68 -1.55 5.28
N LEU A 61 -1.61 -2.86 5.31
CA LEU A 61 -2.26 -3.76 4.36
C LEU A 61 -3.47 -4.41 5.03
N LEU A 62 -4.64 -4.30 4.41
CA LEU A 62 -5.88 -4.88 4.92
C LEU A 62 -6.45 -5.83 3.88
N ASP A 63 -6.44 -7.15 4.18
CA ASP A 63 -6.93 -8.18 3.26
C ASP A 63 -7.09 -9.51 4.02
N ASP A 64 -8.25 -10.13 3.95
CA ASP A 64 -8.59 -11.40 4.61
C ASP A 64 -8.45 -12.63 3.70
N ASP A 65 -8.10 -12.44 2.43
CA ASP A 65 -7.98 -13.49 1.44
C ASP A 65 -6.69 -14.30 1.56
N VAL A 66 -6.77 -15.54 1.05
CA VAL A 66 -5.60 -16.39 0.82
C VAL A 66 -5.20 -16.42 -0.65
N ILE A 67 -3.93 -16.72 -0.89
CA ILE A 67 -3.38 -16.86 -2.24
C ILE A 67 -3.94 -18.13 -2.88
N SER A 68 -4.52 -18.00 -4.08
CA SER A 68 -5.02 -19.11 -4.89
C SER A 68 -4.33 -19.14 -6.26
N LEU A 69 -4.30 -20.31 -6.90
CA LEU A 69 -3.66 -20.49 -8.21
C LEU A 69 -4.26 -19.56 -9.28
N SER A 70 -5.57 -19.34 -9.24
CA SER A 70 -6.28 -18.42 -10.14
C SER A 70 -5.89 -16.94 -10.00
N ASN A 71 -5.18 -16.59 -8.94
CA ASN A 71 -4.71 -15.20 -8.71
C ASN A 71 -3.38 -14.91 -9.43
N LEU A 72 -2.54 -15.94 -9.66
CA LEU A 72 -1.15 -15.75 -10.04
C LEU A 72 -0.95 -15.17 -11.45
N ASN A 73 -1.96 -15.22 -12.30
CA ASN A 73 -1.92 -14.60 -13.63
C ASN A 73 -1.86 -13.06 -13.61
N ARG A 74 -2.22 -12.41 -12.47
CA ARG A 74 -2.24 -10.95 -12.32
C ARG A 74 -1.69 -10.44 -10.98
N GLN A 75 -1.62 -11.28 -9.96
CA GLN A 75 -1.05 -10.94 -8.64
C GLN A 75 0.42 -11.36 -8.59
N ILE A 76 1.24 -10.69 -9.37
CA ILE A 76 2.64 -11.05 -9.72
C ILE A 76 3.62 -11.05 -8.55
N LEU A 77 3.20 -10.59 -7.37
CA LEU A 77 4.03 -10.61 -6.16
C LEU A 77 3.93 -11.92 -5.38
N PHE A 78 3.06 -12.84 -5.81
CA PHE A 78 2.88 -14.16 -5.21
C PHE A 78 3.44 -15.27 -6.10
N THR A 79 3.72 -16.43 -5.50
CA THR A 79 4.23 -17.61 -6.17
C THR A 79 3.40 -18.85 -5.78
N GLU A 80 3.50 -19.93 -6.56
CA GLU A 80 2.81 -21.20 -6.27
C GLU A 80 3.19 -21.78 -4.89
N GLN A 81 4.42 -21.56 -4.43
CA GLN A 81 4.88 -22.02 -3.11
C GLN A 81 4.17 -21.33 -1.94
N GLN A 82 3.42 -20.28 -2.23
CA GLN A 82 2.72 -19.48 -1.24
C GLN A 82 1.20 -19.73 -1.23
N LEU A 83 0.73 -20.69 -2.02
CA LEU A 83 -0.69 -21.06 -2.07
C LEU A 83 -1.23 -21.37 -0.67
N GLY A 84 -2.43 -20.86 -0.37
CA GLY A 84 -3.10 -21.02 0.91
C GLY A 84 -2.61 -20.10 2.03
N LYS A 85 -1.53 -19.33 1.85
CA LYS A 85 -1.09 -18.30 2.82
C LYS A 85 -1.89 -17.03 2.64
N TYR A 86 -2.03 -16.23 3.70
CA TYR A 86 -2.71 -14.94 3.63
C TYR A 86 -1.96 -13.93 2.75
N LYS A 87 -2.71 -13.26 1.86
CA LYS A 87 -2.15 -12.29 0.91
C LYS A 87 -1.43 -11.15 1.62
N ALA A 88 -2.06 -10.54 2.62
CA ALA A 88 -1.51 -9.40 3.35
C ALA A 88 -0.19 -9.74 4.07
N GLU A 89 -0.11 -10.91 4.70
CA GLU A 89 1.11 -11.37 5.39
C GLU A 89 2.28 -11.57 4.41
N VAL A 90 2.04 -12.29 3.31
CA VAL A 90 3.06 -12.59 2.31
C VAL A 90 3.54 -11.31 1.62
N LEU A 91 2.61 -10.43 1.28
CA LEU A 91 2.92 -9.15 0.65
C LEU A 91 3.74 -8.25 1.59
N ALA A 92 3.35 -8.15 2.87
CA ALA A 92 4.10 -7.40 3.86
C ALA A 92 5.55 -7.87 3.98
N ALA A 93 5.76 -9.18 4.06
CA ALA A 93 7.11 -9.76 4.13
C ALA A 93 7.96 -9.41 2.90
N ARG A 94 7.36 -9.47 1.70
CA ARG A 94 8.04 -9.12 0.44
C ARG A 94 8.40 -7.64 0.36
N LEU A 95 7.48 -6.77 0.71
CA LEU A 95 7.69 -5.31 0.69
C LEU A 95 8.75 -4.86 1.70
N LYS A 96 8.79 -5.47 2.89
CA LYS A 96 9.86 -5.23 3.89
C LYS A 96 11.25 -5.57 3.36
N GLN A 97 11.38 -6.62 2.55
CA GLN A 97 12.66 -6.99 1.92
C GLN A 97 13.11 -5.95 0.89
N GLN A 98 12.17 -5.34 0.17
CA GLN A 98 12.46 -4.32 -0.84
C GLN A 98 13.02 -3.04 -0.21
N ASN A 99 12.40 -2.57 0.88
CA ASN A 99 12.86 -1.38 1.59
C ASN A 99 12.63 -1.50 3.11
N PRO A 100 13.65 -1.92 3.86
CA PRO A 100 13.52 -2.16 5.30
C PRO A 100 13.33 -0.89 6.14
N THR A 101 13.43 0.30 5.53
CA THR A 101 13.17 1.57 6.24
C THR A 101 11.69 1.93 6.28
N VAL A 102 10.86 1.30 5.44
CA VAL A 102 9.41 1.49 5.41
C VAL A 102 8.76 0.56 6.43
N GLN A 103 7.90 1.10 7.26
CA GLN A 103 7.11 0.29 8.19
C GLN A 103 5.93 -0.32 7.44
N ILE A 104 5.90 -1.65 7.35
CA ILE A 104 4.80 -2.39 6.73
C ILE A 104 4.08 -3.17 7.81
N ASN A 105 2.81 -2.84 8.03
CA ASN A 105 1.91 -3.55 8.93
C ASN A 105 0.83 -4.25 8.10
N TRP A 106 0.17 -5.25 8.69
CA TRP A 106 -0.93 -5.94 8.03
C TRP A 106 -1.95 -6.41 9.04
N ASP A 107 -3.20 -6.54 8.59
CA ASP A 107 -4.31 -7.08 9.35
C ASP A 107 -5.19 -7.92 8.42
N LEU A 108 -5.76 -9.01 8.95
CA LEU A 108 -6.60 -9.95 8.22
C LEU A 108 -8.09 -9.64 8.34
N SER A 109 -8.45 -8.49 8.87
CA SER A 109 -9.84 -8.08 8.95
C SER A 109 -10.36 -7.55 7.61
N ARG A 110 -11.65 -7.79 7.37
CA ARG A 110 -12.34 -7.23 6.21
C ARG A 110 -12.77 -5.80 6.49
N PHE A 111 -12.49 -4.89 5.57
CA PHE A 111 -12.93 -3.50 5.67
C PHE A 111 -14.45 -3.39 5.53
N ASN A 112 -15.09 -2.69 6.44
CA ASN A 112 -16.54 -2.42 6.41
C ASN A 112 -16.87 -1.07 7.07
N LEU A 113 -18.14 -0.66 7.04
CA LEU A 113 -18.56 0.62 7.63
C LEU A 113 -18.40 0.71 9.16
N GLU A 114 -18.53 -0.39 9.87
CA GLU A 114 -18.45 -0.41 11.34
C GLU A 114 -17.03 -0.17 11.84
N THR A 115 -16.05 -0.78 11.16
CA THR A 115 -14.63 -0.72 11.53
C THR A 115 -13.85 0.34 10.75
N GLY A 116 -14.38 0.83 9.62
CA GLY A 116 -13.66 1.67 8.67
C GLY A 116 -13.29 3.04 9.21
N LEU A 117 -14.21 3.74 9.91
CA LEU A 117 -13.94 5.11 10.41
C LEU A 117 -12.71 5.17 11.33
N PRO A 118 -12.59 4.36 12.40
CA PRO A 118 -11.41 4.41 13.27
C PRO A 118 -10.12 3.98 12.54
N ILE A 119 -10.21 3.06 11.58
CA ILE A 119 -9.05 2.64 10.78
C ILE A 119 -8.58 3.81 9.90
N VAL A 120 -9.46 4.37 9.06
CA VAL A 120 -9.13 5.48 8.14
C VAL A 120 -8.59 6.70 8.87
N ALA A 121 -9.08 7.01 10.07
CA ALA A 121 -8.63 8.15 10.86
C ALA A 121 -7.12 8.14 11.13
N GLY A 122 -6.51 6.96 11.22
CA GLY A 122 -5.09 6.76 11.51
C GLY A 122 -4.15 7.00 10.33
N TYR A 123 -4.66 7.24 9.11
CA TYR A 123 -3.88 7.34 7.89
C TYR A 123 -4.08 8.65 7.14
N ASP A 124 -3.10 9.04 6.33
CA ASP A 124 -3.12 10.26 5.54
C ASP A 124 -3.77 10.07 4.18
N LEU A 125 -3.69 8.85 3.63
CA LEU A 125 -4.21 8.46 2.33
C LEU A 125 -4.73 7.02 2.37
N VAL A 126 -5.84 6.77 1.68
CA VAL A 126 -6.36 5.42 1.45
C VAL A 126 -6.18 5.02 -0.01
N LEU A 127 -5.66 3.81 -0.24
CA LEU A 127 -5.63 3.17 -1.54
C LEU A 127 -6.71 2.10 -1.58
N ASP A 128 -7.69 2.28 -2.45
CA ASP A 128 -8.72 1.28 -2.71
C ASP A 128 -8.26 0.33 -3.82
N CYS A 129 -7.69 -0.79 -3.39
CA CYS A 129 -7.28 -1.89 -4.24
C CYS A 129 -8.24 -3.10 -4.14
N SER A 130 -9.44 -2.89 -3.56
CA SER A 130 -10.48 -3.92 -3.45
C SER A 130 -11.14 -4.20 -4.80
N ASP A 131 -11.77 -5.36 -4.94
CA ASP A 131 -12.57 -5.77 -6.09
C ASP A 131 -14.07 -5.87 -5.77
N ASP A 132 -14.45 -5.64 -4.52
CA ASP A 132 -15.82 -5.71 -4.02
C ASP A 132 -16.47 -4.31 -3.93
N TYR A 133 -17.64 -4.17 -4.56
CA TYR A 133 -18.34 -2.89 -4.63
C TYR A 133 -18.81 -2.36 -3.27
N ALA A 134 -19.21 -3.24 -2.35
CA ALA A 134 -19.62 -2.84 -1.01
C ALA A 134 -18.44 -2.26 -0.21
N THR A 135 -17.27 -2.86 -0.33
CA THR A 135 -16.02 -2.34 0.26
C THR A 135 -15.66 -0.97 -0.31
N LYS A 136 -15.79 -0.77 -1.63
CA LYS A 136 -15.53 0.54 -2.28
C LYS A 136 -16.45 1.63 -1.74
N LEU A 137 -17.74 1.34 -1.60
CA LEU A 137 -18.70 2.29 -1.02
C LEU A 137 -18.38 2.60 0.46
N ALA A 138 -17.97 1.61 1.23
CA ALA A 138 -17.57 1.80 2.62
C ALA A 138 -16.32 2.69 2.74
N ILE A 139 -15.31 2.47 1.89
CA ILE A 139 -14.10 3.31 1.82
C ILE A 139 -14.48 4.76 1.48
N ASN A 140 -15.27 4.94 0.41
CA ASN A 140 -15.73 6.27 0.00
C ASN A 140 -16.45 7.00 1.12
N PHE A 141 -17.38 6.32 1.79
CA PHE A 141 -18.12 6.90 2.92
C PHE A 141 -17.17 7.33 4.05
N CYS A 142 -16.28 6.44 4.49
CA CYS A 142 -15.35 6.72 5.59
C CYS A 142 -14.39 7.87 5.24
N CYS A 143 -13.85 7.88 4.02
CA CYS A 143 -12.95 8.93 3.56
C CYS A 143 -13.66 10.28 3.46
N ALA A 144 -14.88 10.32 2.93
CA ALA A 144 -15.69 11.54 2.86
C ALA A 144 -16.01 12.10 4.24
N GLN A 145 -16.41 11.25 5.21
CA GLN A 145 -16.72 11.67 6.58
C GLN A 145 -15.50 12.27 7.30
N LEU A 146 -14.31 11.75 7.02
CA LEU A 146 -13.07 12.16 7.68
C LEU A 146 -12.25 13.18 6.86
N ALA A 147 -12.77 13.63 5.71
CA ALA A 147 -12.07 14.49 4.75
C ALA A 147 -10.66 13.94 4.41
N LYS A 148 -10.55 12.60 4.26
CA LYS A 148 -9.30 11.94 3.88
C LYS A 148 -9.26 11.74 2.38
N PRO A 149 -8.13 12.02 1.72
CA PRO A 149 -7.94 11.68 0.32
C PRO A 149 -7.92 10.15 0.14
N TRP A 150 -8.48 9.67 -0.97
CA TRP A 150 -8.37 8.28 -1.35
C TRP A 150 -8.18 8.15 -2.86
N VAL A 151 -7.45 7.15 -3.25
CA VAL A 151 -7.25 6.80 -4.65
C VAL A 151 -8.06 5.55 -4.93
N TYR A 152 -9.08 5.71 -5.75
CA TYR A 152 -9.92 4.62 -6.26
C TYR A 152 -9.25 3.99 -7.47
N ALA A 153 -9.26 2.67 -7.56
CA ALA A 153 -8.92 1.95 -8.77
C ALA A 153 -9.84 0.76 -8.99
N SER A 154 -10.18 0.50 -10.24
CA SER A 154 -11.02 -0.65 -10.62
C SER A 154 -10.67 -1.12 -12.02
N VAL A 155 -10.73 -2.43 -12.24
CA VAL A 155 -10.60 -3.05 -13.56
C VAL A 155 -11.72 -4.07 -13.74
N LEU A 156 -12.48 -3.93 -14.84
CA LEU A 156 -13.54 -4.84 -15.22
C LEU A 156 -13.45 -5.14 -16.73
N GLY A 157 -13.16 -6.39 -17.09
CA GLY A 157 -12.93 -6.77 -18.47
C GLY A 157 -11.72 -6.03 -19.07
N TRP A 158 -11.94 -5.20 -20.07
CA TRP A 158 -10.94 -4.36 -20.73
C TRP A 158 -10.97 -2.89 -20.30
N ASP A 159 -11.86 -2.54 -19.39
CA ASP A 159 -12.03 -1.19 -18.89
C ASP A 159 -11.34 -1.01 -17.54
N GLY A 160 -10.64 0.11 -17.37
CA GLY A 160 -10.01 0.50 -16.12
C GLY A 160 -10.39 1.92 -15.73
N GLN A 161 -10.47 2.17 -14.43
CA GLN A 161 -10.73 3.48 -13.84
C GLN A 161 -9.74 3.74 -12.71
N VAL A 162 -9.31 5.00 -12.61
CA VAL A 162 -8.56 5.56 -11.49
C VAL A 162 -9.17 6.90 -11.12
#